data_3708e57507d597eeb8550842d627d674
#
_entry.id   3708e57507d597eeb8550842d627d674
#
_cell.length_a   1.000
_cell.length_b   1.000
_cell.length_c   1.000
_cell.angle_alpha   90.00
_cell.angle_beta   90.00
_cell.angle_gamma   90.00
#
_symmetry.space_group_name_H-M   'P 1'
#
loop_
_entity.id
_entity.type
_entity.pdbx_description
1 polymer ?
#
loop_
_entity_poly.entity_id
_entity_poly.type
_entity_poly.pdbx_seq_one_letter_code
_entity_poly.pdbx_strand_id
1 'polypeptide(L)'
;MISVYDVDIDNVALQHSLKRLQGATFKLLPAVEEGADYKKPLETIIVELLGMQKLIPSLDPLVTLVCKLRGLMEIDTEKEFMLYRRSIFECCGLLDRIADSLS
;
A
#
# COMPACT_ATOMS: atom_id res chain seq x y z
N MET A 1 -15.37 9.69 -10.76
CA MET A 1 -14.32 10.71 -10.74
C MET A 1 -14.33 11.44 -9.40
N ILE A 2 -13.16 11.69 -8.84
CA ILE A 2 -12.99 12.43 -7.59
C ILE A 2 -12.38 13.79 -7.92
N SER A 3 -12.98 14.85 -7.36
CA SER A 3 -12.48 16.20 -7.55
C SER A 3 -11.77 16.68 -6.29
N VAL A 4 -10.53 17.14 -6.41
CA VAL A 4 -9.72 17.65 -5.28
C VAL A 4 -8.98 18.90 -5.75
N TYR A 5 -9.21 20.04 -5.08
CA TYR A 5 -8.56 21.31 -5.42
C TYR A 5 -8.73 21.69 -6.91
N ASP A 6 -9.92 21.53 -7.44
CA ASP A 6 -10.25 21.80 -8.85
C ASP A 6 -9.53 20.88 -9.84
N VAL A 7 -8.90 19.82 -9.36
CA VAL A 7 -8.27 18.80 -10.21
C VAL A 7 -9.14 17.55 -10.20
N ASP A 8 -9.58 17.14 -11.39
CA ASP A 8 -10.34 15.91 -11.53
C ASP A 8 -9.38 14.72 -11.61
N ILE A 9 -9.60 13.74 -10.74
CA ILE A 9 -8.81 12.51 -10.71
C ILE A 9 -9.64 11.39 -11.31
N ASP A 10 -9.10 10.74 -12.34
CA ASP A 10 -9.76 9.62 -12.98
C ASP A 10 -9.76 8.40 -12.03
N ASN A 11 -10.93 7.95 -11.62
CA ASN A 11 -11.10 6.81 -10.74
C ASN A 11 -10.51 5.52 -11.32
N VAL A 12 -10.61 5.34 -12.64
CA VAL A 12 -10.07 4.15 -13.30
C VAL A 12 -8.54 4.14 -13.19
N ALA A 13 -7.90 5.27 -13.47
CA ALA A 13 -6.44 5.39 -13.33
C ALA A 13 -6.00 5.18 -11.89
N LEU A 14 -6.75 5.72 -10.92
CA LEU A 14 -6.46 5.56 -9.51
C LEU A 14 -6.61 4.10 -9.06
N GLN A 15 -7.67 3.42 -9.53
CA GLN A 15 -7.85 2.00 -9.26
C GLN A 15 -6.69 1.16 -9.81
N HIS A 16 -6.24 1.45 -11.03
CA HIS A 16 -5.10 0.76 -11.65
C HIS A 16 -3.84 0.95 -10.80
N SER A 17 -3.60 2.16 -10.33
CA SER A 17 -2.45 2.43 -9.46
C SER A 17 -2.52 1.65 -8.15
N LEU A 18 -3.69 1.59 -7.53
CA LEU A 18 -3.90 0.84 -6.30
C LEU A 18 -3.73 -0.67 -6.51
N LYS A 19 -4.24 -1.20 -7.62
CA LYS A 19 -4.05 -2.62 -7.97
C LYS A 19 -2.59 -2.95 -8.22
N ARG A 20 -1.86 -2.06 -8.89
CA ARG A 20 -0.43 -2.21 -9.12
C ARG A 20 0.33 -2.23 -7.79
N LEU A 21 -0.02 -1.32 -6.87
CA LEU A 21 0.59 -1.27 -5.54
C LEU A 21 0.25 -2.51 -4.72
N GLN A 22 -0.94 -3.07 -4.87
CA GLN A 22 -1.32 -4.32 -4.24
C GLN A 22 -0.40 -5.45 -4.68
N GLY A 23 -0.16 -5.58 -5.99
CA GLY A 23 0.77 -6.57 -6.53
C GLY A 23 2.19 -6.37 -6.01
N ALA A 24 2.66 -5.12 -5.96
CA ALA A 24 3.98 -4.78 -5.43
C ALA A 24 4.10 -5.14 -3.95
N THR A 25 3.06 -4.87 -3.17
CA THR A 25 3.03 -5.23 -1.75
C THR A 25 3.10 -6.74 -1.56
N PHE A 26 2.35 -7.48 -2.36
CA PHE A 26 2.35 -8.95 -2.28
C PHE A 26 3.73 -9.53 -2.59
N LYS A 27 4.46 -8.93 -3.52
CA LYS A 27 5.81 -9.37 -3.91
C LYS A 27 6.85 -9.20 -2.79
N LEU A 28 6.53 -8.46 -1.73
CA LEU A 28 7.42 -8.34 -0.59
C LEU A 28 7.62 -9.68 0.14
N LEU A 29 6.62 -10.58 0.07
CA LEU A 29 6.72 -11.90 0.71
C LEU A 29 7.82 -12.76 0.10
N PRO A 30 7.83 -13.03 -1.23
CA PRO A 30 8.92 -13.80 -1.80
C PRO A 30 10.28 -13.11 -1.65
N ALA A 31 10.33 -11.79 -1.66
CA ALA A 31 11.58 -11.06 -1.44
C ALA A 31 12.17 -11.38 -0.08
N VAL A 32 11.36 -11.41 0.98
CA VAL A 32 11.81 -11.77 2.32
C VAL A 32 12.25 -13.24 2.37
N GLU A 33 11.47 -14.13 1.77
CA GLU A 33 11.78 -15.56 1.75
C GLU A 33 13.10 -15.85 1.03
N GLU A 34 13.43 -15.08 0.01
CA GLU A 34 14.67 -15.21 -0.76
C GLU A 34 15.86 -14.46 -0.12
N GLY A 35 15.62 -13.75 0.97
CA GLY A 35 16.67 -12.94 1.60
C GLY A 35 17.01 -11.67 0.83
N ALA A 36 16.16 -11.25 -0.11
CA ALA A 36 16.37 -10.03 -0.87
C ALA A 36 15.98 -8.79 -0.06
N ASP A 37 16.47 -7.62 -0.50
CA ASP A 37 16.12 -6.36 0.15
C ASP A 37 14.65 -6.03 -0.14
N TYR A 38 13.82 -6.09 0.90
CA TYR A 38 12.41 -5.74 0.79
C TYR A 38 12.12 -4.30 1.23
N LYS A 39 13.07 -3.65 1.90
CA LYS A 39 12.85 -2.31 2.47
C LYS A 39 12.76 -1.22 1.42
N LYS A 40 13.58 -1.29 0.37
CA LYS A 40 13.53 -0.33 -0.72
C LYS A 40 12.19 -0.36 -1.47
N PRO A 41 11.71 -1.54 -1.94
CA PRO A 41 10.38 -1.60 -2.54
C PRO A 41 9.28 -1.15 -1.60
N LEU A 42 9.37 -1.47 -0.32
CA LEU A 42 8.40 -1.05 0.69
C LEU A 42 8.38 0.47 0.82
N GLU A 43 9.55 1.11 0.90
CA GLU A 43 9.64 2.57 0.92
C GLU A 43 8.98 3.21 -0.30
N THR A 44 9.22 2.65 -1.48
CA THR A 44 8.64 3.15 -2.73
C THR A 44 7.11 3.11 -2.66
N ILE A 45 6.54 2.01 -2.16
CA ILE A 45 5.10 1.86 -1.98
C ILE A 45 4.57 2.94 -1.03
N ILE A 46 5.24 3.15 0.09
CA ILE A 46 4.84 4.15 1.09
C ILE A 46 4.85 5.56 0.49
N VAL A 47 5.90 5.90 -0.25
CA VAL A 47 6.02 7.22 -0.89
C VAL A 47 4.88 7.45 -1.89
N GLU A 48 4.56 6.46 -2.71
CA GLU A 48 3.45 6.58 -3.67
C GLU A 48 2.11 6.77 -2.96
N LEU A 49 1.87 6.05 -1.87
CA LEU A 49 0.63 6.19 -1.11
C LEU A 49 0.53 7.53 -0.39
N LEU A 50 1.64 8.05 0.10
CA LEU A 50 1.68 9.39 0.68
C LEU A 50 1.34 10.46 -0.36
N GLY A 51 1.82 10.28 -1.60
CA GLY A 51 1.46 11.16 -2.70
C GLY A 51 -0.04 11.13 -2.99
N MET A 52 -0.64 9.94 -3.02
CA MET A 52 -2.09 9.79 -3.20
C MET A 52 -2.86 10.44 -2.07
N GLN A 53 -2.40 10.28 -0.83
CA GLN A 53 -3.05 10.88 0.34
C GLN A 53 -3.08 12.40 0.26
N LYS A 54 -2.02 13.01 -0.24
CA LYS A 54 -1.96 14.47 -0.44
C LYS A 54 -2.95 14.94 -1.49
N LEU A 55 -3.12 14.13 -2.55
CA LEU A 55 -4.04 14.46 -3.63
C LEU A 55 -5.50 14.21 -3.25
N ILE A 56 -5.75 13.22 -2.40
CA ILE A 56 -7.10 12.80 -2.01
C ILE A 56 -7.18 12.69 -0.49
N PRO A 57 -7.20 13.83 0.23
CA PRO A 57 -7.22 13.80 1.70
C PRO A 57 -8.47 13.12 2.28
N SER A 58 -9.54 13.01 1.48
CA SER A 58 -10.79 12.37 1.92
C SER A 58 -10.71 10.85 2.00
N LEU A 59 -9.66 10.22 1.47
CA LEU A 59 -9.47 8.78 1.57
C LEU A 59 -8.75 8.43 2.87
N ASP A 60 -9.47 8.50 3.99
CA ASP A 60 -8.94 8.19 5.31
C ASP A 60 -8.26 6.83 5.42
N PRO A 61 -8.75 5.75 4.77
CA PRO A 61 -8.07 4.46 4.83
C PRO A 61 -6.62 4.46 4.34
N LEU A 62 -6.23 5.43 3.51
CA LEU A 62 -4.83 5.55 3.08
C LEU A 62 -3.90 5.84 4.25
N VAL A 63 -4.35 6.63 5.23
CA VAL A 63 -3.56 6.92 6.44
C VAL A 63 -3.29 5.63 7.22
N THR A 64 -4.33 4.83 7.43
CA THR A 64 -4.22 3.54 8.12
C THR A 64 -3.27 2.61 7.38
N LEU A 65 -3.41 2.54 6.07
CA LEU A 65 -2.56 1.70 5.23
C LEU A 65 -1.08 2.10 5.32
N VAL A 66 -0.79 3.40 5.24
CA VAL A 66 0.59 3.90 5.36
C VAL A 66 1.17 3.56 6.73
N CYS A 67 0.40 3.72 7.80
CA CYS A 67 0.85 3.36 9.15
C CYS A 67 1.18 1.87 9.26
N LYS A 68 0.35 1.01 8.68
CA LYS A 68 0.60 -0.44 8.68
C LYS A 68 1.86 -0.79 7.90
N LEU A 69 2.05 -0.18 6.73
CA LEU A 69 3.24 -0.43 5.90
C LEU A 69 4.51 0.04 6.61
N ARG A 70 4.47 1.19 7.28
CA ARG A 70 5.61 1.66 8.07
C ARG A 70 5.95 0.69 9.19
N GLY A 71 4.94 0.09 9.81
CA GLY A 71 5.15 -0.93 10.83
C GLY A 71 5.93 -2.14 10.31
N LEU A 72 5.78 -2.48 9.03
CA LEU A 72 6.53 -3.58 8.42
C LEU A 72 8.04 -3.33 8.42
N MET A 73 8.46 -2.07 8.38
CA MET A 73 9.88 -1.71 8.40
C MET A 73 10.56 -2.11 9.71
N GLU A 74 9.79 -2.23 10.79
CA GLU A 74 10.28 -2.50 12.13
C GLU A 74 10.15 -3.97 12.54
N ILE A 75 9.48 -4.79 11.74
CA ILE A 75 9.30 -6.21 12.05
C ILE A 75 10.60 -6.96 11.75
N ASP A 76 11.04 -7.77 12.71
CA ASP A 76 12.14 -8.70 12.51
C ASP A 76 11.62 -9.90 11.73
N THR A 77 11.86 -9.91 10.41
CA THR A 77 11.34 -10.94 9.52
C THR A 77 11.90 -12.33 9.78
N GLU A 78 13.03 -12.45 10.45
CA GLU A 78 13.60 -13.75 10.82
C GLU A 78 12.83 -14.36 12.00
N LYS A 79 12.48 -13.54 12.98
CA LYS A 79 11.80 -14.01 14.20
C LYS A 79 10.28 -13.95 14.10
N GLU A 80 9.75 -12.98 13.34
CA GLU A 80 8.32 -12.70 13.30
C GLU A 80 7.76 -12.75 11.89
N PHE A 81 8.23 -13.70 11.09
CA PHE A 81 7.79 -13.84 9.69
C PHE A 81 6.27 -14.00 9.56
N MET A 82 5.65 -14.76 10.48
CA MET A 82 4.20 -14.97 10.43
C MET A 82 3.42 -13.66 10.66
N LEU A 83 3.93 -12.81 11.54
CA LEU A 83 3.36 -11.48 11.76
C LEU A 83 3.52 -10.61 10.53
N TYR A 84 4.70 -10.63 9.91
CA TYR A 84 4.98 -9.91 8.67
C TYR A 84 4.03 -10.36 7.56
N ARG A 85 3.88 -11.67 7.37
CA ARG A 85 2.99 -12.25 6.35
C ARG A 85 1.54 -11.81 6.56
N ARG A 86 1.05 -11.87 7.80
CA ARG A 86 -0.30 -11.42 8.13
C ARG A 86 -0.48 -9.94 7.79
N SER A 87 0.49 -9.10 8.14
CA SER A 87 0.43 -7.67 7.86
C SER A 87 0.41 -7.37 6.37
N ILE A 88 1.17 -8.12 5.57
CA ILE A 88 1.13 -8.00 4.11
C ILE A 88 -0.28 -8.30 3.58
N PHE A 89 -0.90 -9.38 4.02
CA PHE A 89 -2.26 -9.72 3.59
C PHE A 89 -3.27 -8.66 4.02
N GLU A 90 -3.14 -8.10 5.21
CA GLU A 90 -4.00 -7.03 5.68
C GLU A 90 -3.86 -5.77 4.81
N CYS A 91 -2.63 -5.41 4.45
CA CYS A 91 -2.37 -4.27 3.58
C CYS A 91 -2.94 -4.49 2.18
N CYS A 92 -2.78 -5.68 1.61
CA CYS A 92 -3.37 -6.02 0.31
C CYS A 92 -4.90 -5.94 0.35
N GLY A 93 -5.51 -6.42 1.43
CA GLY A 93 -6.95 -6.32 1.63
C GLY A 93 -7.44 -4.88 1.72
N LEU A 94 -6.70 -4.01 2.39
CA LEU A 94 -7.03 -2.59 2.47
C LEU A 94 -6.93 -1.92 1.11
N LEU A 95 -5.87 -2.21 0.35
CA LEU A 95 -5.72 -1.68 -1.01
C LEU A 95 -6.89 -2.09 -1.90
N ASP A 96 -7.30 -3.34 -1.79
CA ASP A 96 -8.43 -3.87 -2.56
C ASP A 96 -9.73 -3.14 -2.20
N ARG A 97 -10.00 -2.94 -0.92
CA ARG A 97 -11.19 -2.22 -0.46
C ARG A 97 -11.20 -0.76 -0.91
N ILE A 98 -10.05 -0.10 -0.86
CA ILE A 98 -9.93 1.29 -1.31
C ILE A 98 -10.21 1.36 -2.81
N ALA A 99 -9.64 0.45 -3.60
CA ALA A 99 -9.88 0.39 -5.03
C ALA A 99 -11.36 0.15 -5.34
N ASP A 100 -12.01 -0.77 -4.62
CA ASP A 100 -13.43 -1.08 -4.80
C ASP A 100 -14.32 0.11 -4.46
N SER A 101 -13.94 0.93 -3.47
CA SER A 101 -14.71 2.10 -3.07
C SER A 101 -14.71 3.18 -4.15
N LEU A 102 -13.83 3.10 -5.14
CA LEU A 102 -13.72 4.04 -6.24
C LEU A 102 -14.53 3.62 -7.47
N SER A 103 -15.06 2.43 -7.45
CA SER A 103 -15.83 1.93 -8.61
C SER A 103 -17.31 2.31 -8.58
#